data_17b969b824bb610d3fa005410c91a926
#
_entry.id   17b969b824bb610d3fa005410c91a926
#
_cell.length_a   1.000
_cell.length_b   1.000
_cell.length_c   1.000
_cell.angle_alpha   90.00
_cell.angle_beta   90.00
_cell.angle_gamma   90.00
#
_symmetry.space_group_name_H-M   'P 1'
#
loop_
_entity.id
_entity.type
_entity.pdbx_description
1 polymer ?
#
loop_
_entity_poly.entity_id
_entity_poly.type
_entity_poly.pdbx_seq_one_letter_code
_entity_poly.pdbx_strand_id
1 'polypeptide(L)'
;MTDSAPNRSITPFVIGGLCIVLVVLVWQVIPRQPAGLVQEDIPTTLEEAAPADPVLSAVEQVRGANPMEGILALKALAEGDPPNVDAVIELGRFSIQSGQIDKAKERFVQAIDLAPDRAEPLVQLCMLELDAGNAAEALIHFERAVLVDSTAHNAWFFQAQCHERLGNPGLALAGYQRFLPLSPDTIIEQAVRQRIDLLIQNS
;
A
#
# COMPACT_ATOMS: atom_id res chain seq x y z
N MET A 1 -82.86 36.02 10.23
CA MET A 1 -83.06 34.80 9.43
C MET A 1 -81.74 34.44 8.81
N THR A 2 -80.97 33.61 9.52
CA THR A 2 -79.81 32.89 8.94
C THR A 2 -79.58 31.69 9.81
N ASP A 3 -79.85 30.59 9.23
CA ASP A 3 -79.76 29.26 9.81
C ASP A 3 -78.28 28.80 9.84
N SER A 4 -77.75 28.53 10.98
CA SER A 4 -76.42 28.05 11.19
C SER A 4 -76.45 26.54 11.45
N ALA A 5 -75.94 25.76 10.51
CA ALA A 5 -75.76 24.29 10.63
C ALA A 5 -74.73 23.93 11.72
N PRO A 6 -74.95 22.91 12.52
CA PRO A 6 -74.01 22.48 13.58
C PRO A 6 -72.84 21.67 13.01
N ASN A 7 -71.67 22.13 13.29
CA ASN A 7 -70.40 21.42 13.04
C ASN A 7 -70.35 20.18 13.97
N ARG A 8 -70.49 18.97 13.39
CA ARG A 8 -70.30 17.73 14.09
C ARG A 8 -68.80 17.43 14.21
N SER A 9 -68.21 17.83 15.31
CA SER A 9 -66.86 17.37 15.69
C SER A 9 -66.86 15.85 15.90
N ILE A 10 -66.14 15.14 15.06
CA ILE A 10 -65.85 13.73 15.23
C ILE A 10 -65.02 13.60 16.48
N THR A 11 -65.56 12.95 17.51
CA THR A 11 -64.92 12.81 18.83
C THR A 11 -63.62 12.00 18.73
N PRO A 12 -62.57 12.36 19.47
CA PRO A 12 -61.27 11.72 19.43
C PRO A 12 -61.29 10.20 19.76
N PHE A 13 -62.38 9.74 20.39
CA PHE A 13 -62.57 8.33 20.68
C PHE A 13 -62.75 7.41 19.47
N VAL A 14 -63.28 7.92 18.36
CA VAL A 14 -63.47 7.12 17.13
C VAL A 14 -62.13 6.90 16.40
N ILE A 15 -61.23 7.87 16.46
CA ILE A 15 -59.91 7.78 15.84
C ILE A 15 -59.02 6.81 16.62
N GLY A 16 -59.09 6.84 17.97
CA GLY A 16 -58.33 5.91 18.83
C GLY A 16 -58.75 4.44 18.64
N GLY A 17 -60.07 4.17 18.48
CA GLY A 17 -60.58 2.82 18.23
C GLY A 17 -60.12 2.24 16.87
N LEU A 18 -60.08 3.08 15.83
CA LEU A 18 -59.67 2.66 14.50
C LEU A 18 -58.15 2.32 14.43
N CYS A 19 -57.33 3.08 15.13
CA CYS A 19 -55.89 2.81 15.26
C CYS A 19 -55.60 1.49 15.96
N ILE A 20 -56.33 1.19 17.04
CA ILE A 20 -56.15 -0.08 17.79
C ILE A 20 -56.54 -1.29 16.93
N VAL A 21 -57.64 -1.18 16.17
CA VAL A 21 -58.07 -2.27 15.27
C VAL A 21 -57.04 -2.48 14.14
N LEU A 22 -56.46 -1.43 13.59
CA LEU A 22 -55.42 -1.55 12.55
C LEU A 22 -54.12 -2.17 13.08
N VAL A 23 -53.73 -1.82 14.31
CA VAL A 23 -52.54 -2.42 14.96
C VAL A 23 -52.77 -3.92 15.22
N VAL A 24 -53.95 -4.31 15.65
CA VAL A 24 -54.29 -5.73 15.90
C VAL A 24 -54.35 -6.52 14.57
N LEU A 25 -54.89 -5.91 13.48
CA LEU A 25 -54.93 -6.55 12.18
C LEU A 25 -53.54 -6.70 11.58
N VAL A 26 -52.66 -5.71 11.74
CA VAL A 26 -51.27 -5.81 11.30
C VAL A 26 -50.54 -6.90 12.07
N TRP A 27 -50.85 -7.06 13.35
CA TRP A 27 -50.25 -8.11 14.20
C TRP A 27 -50.69 -9.53 13.82
N GLN A 28 -51.88 -9.69 13.19
CA GLN A 28 -52.40 -10.97 12.72
C GLN A 28 -51.89 -11.32 11.30
N VAL A 29 -51.51 -10.33 10.48
CA VAL A 29 -51.06 -10.53 9.08
C VAL A 29 -49.57 -10.72 8.99
N ILE A 30 -48.76 -10.33 9.99
CA ILE A 30 -47.33 -10.62 10.02
C ILE A 30 -47.15 -12.12 10.21
N PRO A 31 -46.66 -12.89 9.22
CA PRO A 31 -46.36 -14.30 9.40
C PRO A 31 -45.36 -14.44 10.54
N ARG A 32 -45.80 -15.09 11.64
CA ARG A 32 -44.86 -15.49 12.68
C ARG A 32 -43.83 -16.35 12.05
N GLN A 33 -42.58 -15.92 12.09
CA GLN A 33 -41.47 -16.78 11.64
C GLN A 33 -41.62 -18.13 12.34
N PRO A 34 -41.58 -19.26 11.66
CA PRO A 34 -41.63 -20.55 12.29
C PRO A 34 -40.43 -20.60 13.27
N ALA A 35 -40.76 -20.91 14.53
CA ALA A 35 -39.77 -21.23 15.55
C ALA A 35 -39.10 -22.55 15.09
N GLY A 36 -38.01 -22.44 14.34
CA GLY A 36 -37.37 -23.59 13.78
C GLY A 36 -36.44 -23.26 12.59
N LEU A 37 -36.01 -21.99 12.47
CA LEU A 37 -34.74 -21.82 11.79
C LEU A 37 -33.71 -22.51 12.69
N VAL A 38 -33.44 -23.78 12.37
CA VAL A 38 -32.19 -24.39 12.72
C VAL A 38 -31.15 -23.36 12.33
N GLN A 39 -30.54 -22.75 13.33
CA GLN A 39 -29.31 -22.03 13.15
C GLN A 39 -28.40 -23.11 12.57
N GLU A 40 -28.30 -23.15 11.23
CA GLU A 40 -27.22 -23.86 10.61
C GLU A 40 -26.01 -23.28 11.33
N ASP A 41 -25.41 -24.09 12.18
CA ASP A 41 -24.05 -23.85 12.63
C ASP A 41 -23.26 -23.70 11.36
N ILE A 42 -23.16 -22.43 10.88
CA ILE A 42 -22.09 -22.05 9.97
C ILE A 42 -20.90 -22.53 10.75
N PRO A 43 -20.18 -23.56 10.27
CA PRO A 43 -18.94 -23.88 10.93
C PRO A 43 -18.15 -22.58 10.88
N THR A 44 -18.04 -21.92 12.01
CA THR A 44 -16.98 -20.98 12.28
C THR A 44 -15.75 -21.87 12.33
N THR A 45 -15.35 -22.42 11.17
CA THR A 45 -13.95 -22.56 10.90
C THR A 45 -13.48 -21.12 11.03
N LEU A 46 -13.03 -20.77 12.22
CA LEU A 46 -11.94 -19.84 12.37
C LEU A 46 -10.95 -20.40 11.36
N GLU A 47 -10.97 -19.83 10.15
CA GLU A 47 -9.86 -19.91 9.24
C GLU A 47 -8.74 -19.43 10.12
N GLU A 48 -7.96 -20.41 10.59
CA GLU A 48 -6.80 -20.17 11.44
C GLU A 48 -5.99 -19.19 10.63
N ALA A 49 -6.14 -17.91 10.98
CA ALA A 49 -5.58 -16.81 10.23
C ALA A 49 -4.11 -17.17 10.08
N ALA A 50 -3.66 -17.39 8.85
CA ALA A 50 -2.28 -17.73 8.58
C ALA A 50 -1.41 -16.82 9.45
N PRO A 51 -0.42 -17.36 10.17
CA PRO A 51 0.31 -16.59 11.16
C PRO A 51 0.73 -15.29 10.52
N ALA A 52 0.28 -14.18 11.09
CA ALA A 52 0.52 -12.86 10.54
C ALA A 52 2.03 -12.72 10.30
N ASP A 53 2.42 -12.27 9.12
CA ASP A 53 3.84 -12.05 8.79
C ASP A 53 4.46 -11.17 9.87
N PRO A 54 5.47 -11.66 10.61
CA PRO A 54 6.03 -10.94 11.74
C PRO A 54 6.65 -9.60 11.33
N VAL A 55 7.17 -9.49 10.08
CA VAL A 55 7.71 -8.23 9.55
C VAL A 55 6.59 -7.25 9.31
N LEU A 56 5.49 -7.68 8.66
CA LEU A 56 4.34 -6.82 8.40
C LEU A 56 3.74 -6.30 9.71
N SER A 57 3.56 -7.16 10.70
CA SER A 57 3.07 -6.77 12.03
C SER A 57 3.96 -5.73 12.71
N ALA A 58 5.29 -5.91 12.64
CA ALA A 58 6.24 -4.95 13.20
C ALA A 58 6.21 -3.61 12.44
N VAL A 59 6.08 -3.62 11.11
CA VAL A 59 5.93 -2.40 10.29
C VAL A 59 4.65 -1.64 10.65
N GLU A 60 3.54 -2.34 10.87
CA GLU A 60 2.28 -1.73 11.32
C GLU A 60 2.44 -1.06 12.70
N GLN A 61 3.16 -1.69 13.62
CA GLN A 61 3.47 -1.10 14.93
C GLN A 61 4.32 0.17 14.79
N VAL A 62 5.33 0.17 13.90
CA VAL A 62 6.14 1.39 13.65
C VAL A 62 5.29 2.53 13.12
N ARG A 63 4.32 2.26 12.26
CA ARG A 63 3.42 3.28 11.68
C ARG A 63 2.28 3.67 12.62
N GLY A 64 2.02 2.86 13.65
CA GLY A 64 0.93 3.00 14.60
C GLY A 64 1.30 3.74 15.89
N ALA A 65 0.69 3.30 16.99
CA ALA A 65 0.84 3.93 18.30
C ALA A 65 2.17 3.61 19.01
N ASN A 66 2.86 2.54 18.61
CA ASN A 66 4.04 2.01 19.31
C ASN A 66 5.29 1.91 18.39
N PRO A 67 5.79 3.02 17.81
CA PRO A 67 6.87 2.96 16.83
C PRO A 67 8.15 2.29 17.36
N MET A 68 8.49 2.53 18.63
CA MET A 68 9.71 1.97 19.23
C MET A 68 9.61 0.44 19.36
N GLU A 69 8.45 -0.08 19.73
CA GLU A 69 8.21 -1.52 19.85
C GLU A 69 8.34 -2.22 18.49
N GLY A 70 7.75 -1.62 17.44
CA GLY A 70 7.89 -2.11 16.07
C GLY A 70 9.35 -2.11 15.58
N ILE A 71 10.11 -1.05 15.86
CA ILE A 71 11.55 -1.00 15.52
C ILE A 71 12.34 -2.07 16.28
N LEU A 72 12.05 -2.32 17.55
CA LEU A 72 12.71 -3.39 18.33
C LEU A 72 12.36 -4.78 17.78
N ALA A 73 11.09 -5.00 17.37
CA ALA A 73 10.66 -6.23 16.75
C ALA A 73 11.38 -6.47 15.41
N LEU A 74 11.47 -5.46 14.54
CA LEU A 74 12.22 -5.53 13.29
C LEU A 74 13.71 -5.82 13.54
N LYS A 75 14.32 -5.20 14.56
CA LYS A 75 15.72 -5.49 14.93
C LYS A 75 15.90 -6.94 15.37
N ALA A 76 15.01 -7.46 16.20
CA ALA A 76 15.07 -8.84 16.65
C ALA A 76 14.97 -9.83 15.47
N LEU A 77 14.11 -9.53 14.47
CA LEU A 77 13.99 -10.33 13.24
C LEU A 77 15.25 -10.21 12.36
N ALA A 78 15.82 -9.01 12.22
CA ALA A 78 17.00 -8.75 11.40
C ALA A 78 18.30 -9.34 12.01
N GLU A 79 18.34 -9.51 13.34
CA GLU A 79 19.46 -10.04 14.11
C GLU A 79 19.24 -11.52 14.50
N GLY A 80 18.14 -12.13 14.04
CA GLY A 80 17.81 -13.55 14.28
C GLY A 80 18.73 -14.51 13.55
N ASP A 81 18.55 -15.80 13.80
CA ASP A 81 19.29 -16.87 13.12
C ASP A 81 18.28 -17.87 12.50
N PRO A 82 18.10 -17.88 11.19
CA PRO A 82 18.71 -16.97 10.18
C PRO A 82 18.15 -15.55 10.23
N PRO A 83 18.92 -14.54 9.80
CA PRO A 83 18.46 -13.16 9.71
C PRO A 83 17.31 -13.02 8.71
N ASN A 84 16.28 -12.24 9.07
CA ASN A 84 15.18 -11.94 8.17
C ASN A 84 15.53 -10.74 7.26
N VAL A 85 15.67 -11.01 5.97
CA VAL A 85 16.08 -10.01 4.96
C VAL A 85 15.05 -8.88 4.83
N ASP A 86 13.75 -9.20 4.90
CA ASP A 86 12.69 -8.18 4.81
C ASP A 86 12.73 -7.22 5.99
N ALA A 87 13.01 -7.73 7.20
CA ALA A 87 13.20 -6.88 8.37
C ALA A 87 14.42 -5.96 8.23
N VAL A 88 15.53 -6.45 7.65
CA VAL A 88 16.72 -5.62 7.36
C VAL A 88 16.36 -4.50 6.38
N ILE A 89 15.63 -4.80 5.30
CA ILE A 89 15.20 -3.82 4.30
C ILE A 89 14.28 -2.78 4.93
N GLU A 90 13.30 -3.19 5.73
CA GLU A 90 12.37 -2.26 6.40
C GLU A 90 13.11 -1.35 7.39
N LEU A 91 14.08 -1.85 8.15
CA LEU A 91 14.94 -1.02 8.99
C LEU A 91 15.73 0.02 8.17
N GLY A 92 16.21 -0.36 6.98
CA GLY A 92 16.82 0.57 6.03
C GLY A 92 15.86 1.68 5.61
N ARG A 93 14.61 1.35 5.26
CA ARG A 93 13.57 2.32 4.91
C ARG A 93 13.22 3.26 6.04
N PHE A 94 13.07 2.76 7.26
CA PHE A 94 12.84 3.60 8.43
C PHE A 94 14.05 4.49 8.76
N SER A 95 15.28 4.03 8.46
CA SER A 95 16.48 4.86 8.58
C SER A 95 16.47 6.02 7.60
N ILE A 96 15.99 5.83 6.36
CA ILE A 96 15.78 6.93 5.40
C ILE A 96 14.77 7.94 5.96
N GLN A 97 13.60 7.47 6.40
CA GLN A 97 12.53 8.33 6.92
C GLN A 97 12.97 9.17 8.13
N SER A 98 13.88 8.62 8.95
CA SER A 98 14.45 9.33 10.11
C SER A 98 15.72 10.14 9.80
N GLY A 99 16.12 10.25 8.51
CA GLY A 99 17.29 11.00 8.07
C GLY A 99 18.63 10.33 8.40
N GLN A 100 18.64 9.07 8.83
CA GLN A 100 19.84 8.31 9.16
C GLN A 100 20.41 7.60 7.92
N ILE A 101 20.86 8.39 6.93
CA ILE A 101 21.21 7.89 5.60
C ILE A 101 22.34 6.85 5.63
N ASP A 102 23.37 7.06 6.46
CA ASP A 102 24.49 6.12 6.57
C ASP A 102 24.02 4.75 7.08
N LYS A 103 23.14 4.73 8.09
CA LYS A 103 22.56 3.49 8.59
C LYS A 103 21.65 2.82 7.55
N ALA A 104 20.92 3.60 6.75
CA ALA A 104 20.14 3.04 5.67
C ALA A 104 21.03 2.31 4.65
N LYS A 105 22.14 2.93 4.24
CA LYS A 105 23.14 2.32 3.35
C LYS A 105 23.70 1.02 3.94
N GLU A 106 24.12 1.04 5.22
CA GLU A 106 24.60 -0.16 5.92
C GLU A 106 23.58 -1.30 5.90
N ARG A 107 22.31 -1.00 6.14
CA ARG A 107 21.23 -2.00 6.11
C ARG A 107 20.98 -2.56 4.70
N PHE A 108 21.00 -1.72 3.67
CA PHE A 108 20.83 -2.24 2.30
C PHE A 108 22.03 -3.05 1.84
N VAL A 109 23.27 -2.69 2.22
CA VAL A 109 24.44 -3.54 1.99
C VAL A 109 24.29 -4.88 2.68
N GLN A 110 23.89 -4.90 3.96
CA GLN A 110 23.61 -6.14 4.70
C GLN A 110 22.54 -6.99 3.99
N ALA A 111 21.45 -6.37 3.50
CA ALA A 111 20.40 -7.09 2.77
C ALA A 111 20.90 -7.69 1.44
N ILE A 112 21.78 -6.99 0.73
CA ILE A 112 22.42 -7.46 -0.51
C ILE A 112 23.35 -8.67 -0.23
N ASP A 113 24.05 -8.64 0.89
CA ASP A 113 24.93 -9.77 1.28
C ASP A 113 24.12 -11.01 1.68
N LEU A 114 22.98 -10.83 2.35
CA LEU A 114 22.08 -11.90 2.76
C LEU A 114 21.27 -12.48 1.58
N ALA A 115 20.89 -11.66 0.61
CA ALA A 115 20.06 -12.06 -0.53
C ALA A 115 20.52 -11.34 -1.82
N PRO A 116 21.63 -11.83 -2.42
CA PRO A 116 22.26 -11.17 -3.59
C PRO A 116 21.41 -11.24 -4.87
N ASP A 117 20.39 -12.06 -4.88
CA ASP A 117 19.40 -12.25 -5.95
C ASP A 117 18.16 -11.36 -5.82
N ARG A 118 18.13 -10.46 -4.84
CA ARG A 118 17.06 -9.47 -4.68
C ARG A 118 17.46 -8.12 -5.29
N ALA A 119 16.67 -7.62 -6.24
CA ALA A 119 16.89 -6.33 -6.86
C ALA A 119 16.54 -5.16 -5.93
N GLU A 120 15.57 -5.34 -5.03
CA GLU A 120 15.02 -4.28 -4.20
C GLU A 120 16.06 -3.52 -3.35
N PRO A 121 16.93 -4.16 -2.52
CA PRO A 121 17.92 -3.44 -1.73
C PRO A 121 18.99 -2.78 -2.60
N LEU A 122 19.31 -3.36 -3.77
CA LEU A 122 20.19 -2.74 -4.76
C LEU A 122 19.60 -1.41 -5.24
N VAL A 123 18.32 -1.38 -5.62
CA VAL A 123 17.64 -0.16 -6.07
C VAL A 123 17.61 0.89 -4.98
N GLN A 124 17.32 0.52 -3.73
CA GLN A 124 17.29 1.46 -2.61
C GLN A 124 18.66 2.08 -2.36
N LEU A 125 19.73 1.29 -2.35
CA LEU A 125 21.10 1.79 -2.20
C LEU A 125 21.47 2.75 -3.31
N CYS A 126 21.15 2.41 -4.55
CA CYS A 126 21.43 3.26 -5.71
C CYS A 126 20.71 4.59 -5.65
N MET A 127 19.44 4.62 -5.21
CA MET A 127 18.70 5.87 -5.04
C MET A 127 19.43 6.80 -4.05
N LEU A 128 19.93 6.26 -2.93
CA LEU A 128 20.68 7.02 -1.94
C LEU A 128 22.00 7.55 -2.51
N GLU A 129 22.73 6.77 -3.33
CA GLU A 129 23.94 7.23 -4.00
C GLU A 129 23.64 8.31 -5.05
N LEU A 130 22.55 8.13 -5.80
CA LEU A 130 22.12 9.11 -6.79
C LEU A 130 21.73 10.45 -6.15
N ASP A 131 21.03 10.42 -5.03
CA ASP A 131 20.64 11.60 -4.26
C ASP A 131 21.86 12.30 -3.64
N ALA A 132 22.88 11.53 -3.26
CA ALA A 132 24.18 12.05 -2.81
C ALA A 132 25.04 12.65 -3.95
N GLY A 133 24.60 12.52 -5.20
CA GLY A 133 25.34 12.99 -6.38
C GLY A 133 26.34 11.98 -6.97
N ASN A 134 26.43 10.77 -6.42
CA ASN A 134 27.35 9.71 -6.79
C ASN A 134 26.78 8.86 -7.94
N ALA A 135 26.46 9.51 -9.08
CA ALA A 135 25.78 8.85 -10.20
C ALA A 135 26.57 7.68 -10.79
N ALA A 136 27.91 7.70 -10.73
CA ALA A 136 28.74 6.62 -11.22
C ALA A 136 28.64 5.35 -10.34
N GLU A 137 28.67 5.52 -9.02
CA GLU A 137 28.49 4.42 -8.07
C GLU A 137 27.06 3.87 -8.12
N ALA A 138 26.06 4.75 -8.16
CA ALA A 138 24.67 4.36 -8.36
C ALA A 138 24.48 3.49 -9.61
N LEU A 139 25.13 3.85 -10.73
CA LEU A 139 25.02 3.11 -11.98
C LEU A 139 25.46 1.64 -11.85
N ILE A 140 26.59 1.38 -11.18
CA ILE A 140 27.09 0.01 -10.96
C ILE A 140 26.04 -0.88 -10.28
N HIS A 141 25.37 -0.34 -9.27
CA HIS A 141 24.35 -1.08 -8.56
C HIS A 141 23.07 -1.24 -9.38
N PHE A 142 22.65 -0.22 -10.16
CA PHE A 142 21.48 -0.34 -11.04
C PHE A 142 21.71 -1.37 -12.14
N GLU A 143 22.89 -1.42 -12.74
CA GLU A 143 23.24 -2.46 -13.72
C GLU A 143 23.10 -3.86 -13.11
N ARG A 144 23.56 -4.05 -11.86
CA ARG A 144 23.34 -5.29 -11.13
C ARG A 144 21.86 -5.57 -10.85
N ALA A 145 21.08 -4.56 -10.46
CA ALA A 145 19.66 -4.71 -10.18
C ALA A 145 18.88 -5.19 -11.42
N VAL A 146 19.14 -4.62 -12.60
CA VAL A 146 18.48 -5.06 -13.85
C VAL A 146 18.93 -6.43 -14.35
N LEU A 147 20.14 -6.88 -13.95
CA LEU A 147 20.58 -8.25 -14.22
C LEU A 147 19.86 -9.27 -13.32
N VAL A 148 19.59 -8.89 -12.08
CA VAL A 148 18.85 -9.73 -11.11
C VAL A 148 17.38 -9.79 -11.48
N ASP A 149 16.76 -8.64 -11.77
CA ASP A 149 15.36 -8.53 -12.17
C ASP A 149 15.19 -7.52 -13.32
N SER A 150 15.09 -8.03 -14.53
CA SER A 150 14.87 -7.22 -15.72
C SER A 150 13.48 -6.57 -15.80
N THR A 151 12.54 -6.99 -14.95
CA THR A 151 11.19 -6.42 -14.85
C THR A 151 11.09 -5.30 -13.80
N ALA A 152 12.16 -5.08 -13.03
CA ALA A 152 12.25 -4.00 -12.05
C ALA A 152 12.23 -2.63 -12.75
N HIS A 153 11.04 -2.12 -13.08
CA HIS A 153 10.88 -0.85 -13.82
C HIS A 153 11.63 0.31 -13.18
N ASN A 154 11.63 0.40 -11.84
CA ASN A 154 12.36 1.45 -11.12
C ASN A 154 13.87 1.42 -11.41
N ALA A 155 14.46 0.23 -11.56
CA ALA A 155 15.88 0.11 -11.86
C ALA A 155 16.21 0.73 -13.23
N TRP A 156 15.40 0.48 -14.26
CA TRP A 156 15.58 1.10 -15.58
C TRP A 156 15.42 2.62 -15.55
N PHE A 157 14.46 3.11 -14.78
CA PHE A 157 14.23 4.55 -14.63
C PHE A 157 15.44 5.25 -14.00
N PHE A 158 15.91 4.75 -12.87
CA PHE A 158 17.04 5.37 -12.16
C PHE A 158 18.37 5.15 -12.90
N GLN A 159 18.56 4.02 -13.58
CA GLN A 159 19.70 3.81 -14.46
C GLN A 159 19.75 4.89 -15.55
N ALA A 160 18.61 5.19 -16.18
CA ALA A 160 18.52 6.25 -17.17
C ALA A 160 18.88 7.62 -16.58
N GLN A 161 18.42 7.93 -15.36
CA GLN A 161 18.80 9.16 -14.67
C GLN A 161 20.31 9.23 -14.38
N CYS A 162 20.95 8.13 -14.00
CA CYS A 162 22.40 8.08 -13.82
C CYS A 162 23.13 8.42 -15.13
N HIS A 163 22.75 7.77 -16.23
CA HIS A 163 23.34 8.06 -17.54
C HIS A 163 23.16 9.52 -17.96
N GLU A 164 22.00 10.09 -17.67
CA GLU A 164 21.73 11.49 -17.95
C GLU A 164 22.66 12.43 -17.15
N ARG A 165 22.81 12.18 -15.83
CA ARG A 165 23.73 12.96 -14.97
C ARG A 165 25.18 12.80 -15.37
N LEU A 166 25.55 11.66 -15.95
CA LEU A 166 26.90 11.37 -16.48
C LEU A 166 27.12 11.90 -17.90
N GLY A 167 26.14 12.59 -18.50
CA GLY A 167 26.26 13.16 -19.85
C GLY A 167 26.18 12.13 -20.97
N ASN A 168 25.51 11.00 -20.75
CA ASN A 168 25.30 9.91 -21.69
C ASN A 168 23.86 9.88 -22.22
N PRO A 169 23.39 10.87 -23.02
CA PRO A 169 21.96 11.00 -23.38
C PRO A 169 21.42 9.80 -24.18
N GLY A 170 22.26 9.15 -25.03
CA GLY A 170 21.85 7.97 -25.78
C GLY A 170 21.54 6.77 -24.89
N LEU A 171 22.32 6.54 -23.83
CA LEU A 171 22.08 5.46 -22.87
C LEU A 171 20.90 5.80 -21.95
N ALA A 172 20.75 7.07 -21.57
CA ALA A 172 19.58 7.54 -20.82
C ALA A 172 18.28 7.30 -21.61
N LEU A 173 18.28 7.64 -22.90
CA LEU A 173 17.16 7.41 -23.80
C LEU A 173 16.78 5.93 -23.86
N ALA A 174 17.77 5.04 -24.04
CA ALA A 174 17.54 3.59 -24.08
C ALA A 174 16.93 3.06 -22.76
N GLY A 175 17.41 3.54 -21.61
CA GLY A 175 16.88 3.18 -20.29
C GLY A 175 15.43 3.63 -20.09
N TYR A 176 15.11 4.87 -20.44
CA TYR A 176 13.75 5.38 -20.37
C TYR A 176 12.78 4.64 -21.30
N GLN A 177 13.23 4.26 -22.51
CA GLN A 177 12.43 3.46 -23.42
C GLN A 177 12.13 2.06 -22.89
N ARG A 178 13.05 1.47 -22.11
CA ARG A 178 12.83 0.19 -21.44
C ARG A 178 11.89 0.32 -20.23
N PHE A 179 11.94 1.44 -19.52
CA PHE A 179 11.06 1.72 -18.41
C PHE A 179 9.59 1.82 -18.83
N LEU A 180 9.28 2.52 -19.93
CA LEU A 180 7.90 2.86 -20.31
C LEU A 180 6.93 1.67 -20.38
N PRO A 181 7.27 0.51 -21.03
CA PRO A 181 6.33 -0.63 -21.09
C PRO A 181 6.16 -1.36 -19.76
N LEU A 182 7.03 -1.11 -18.78
CA LEU A 182 7.02 -1.75 -17.46
C LEU A 182 6.37 -0.85 -16.39
N SER A 183 6.16 0.43 -16.69
CA SER A 183 5.63 1.40 -15.72
C SER A 183 4.15 1.14 -15.43
N PRO A 184 3.76 1.08 -14.15
CA PRO A 184 2.36 1.00 -13.76
C PRO A 184 1.67 2.37 -13.64
N ASP A 185 2.44 3.48 -13.71
CA ASP A 185 1.98 4.84 -13.41
C ASP A 185 1.97 5.73 -14.65
N THR A 186 0.78 6.12 -15.08
CA THR A 186 0.57 6.98 -16.26
C THR A 186 1.13 8.40 -16.10
N ILE A 187 1.21 8.93 -14.89
CA ILE A 187 1.76 10.28 -14.63
C ILE A 187 3.27 10.25 -14.83
N ILE A 188 3.93 9.23 -14.27
CA ILE A 188 5.37 9.03 -14.45
C ILE A 188 5.69 8.77 -15.93
N GLU A 189 4.88 7.96 -16.62
CA GLU A 189 5.04 7.73 -18.05
C GLU A 189 5.04 9.04 -18.86
N GLN A 190 4.10 9.94 -18.60
CA GLN A 190 4.01 11.24 -19.30
C GLN A 190 5.28 12.07 -19.06
N ALA A 191 5.74 12.14 -17.81
CA ALA A 191 6.96 12.87 -17.47
C ALA A 191 8.19 12.27 -18.18
N VAL A 192 8.29 10.94 -18.23
CA VAL A 192 9.38 10.25 -18.94
C VAL A 192 9.31 10.47 -20.45
N ARG A 193 8.13 10.44 -21.07
CA ARG A 193 7.97 10.76 -22.51
C ARG A 193 8.44 12.18 -22.82
N GLN A 194 8.07 13.15 -22.01
CA GLN A 194 8.56 14.53 -22.15
C GLN A 194 10.09 14.61 -22.02
N ARG A 195 10.66 13.82 -21.09
CA ARG A 195 12.11 13.77 -20.91
C ARG A 195 12.83 13.17 -22.11
N ILE A 196 12.27 12.10 -22.68
CA ILE A 196 12.74 11.50 -23.94
C ILE A 196 12.76 12.52 -25.08
N ASP A 197 11.66 13.27 -25.26
CA ASP A 197 11.56 14.28 -26.30
C ASP A 197 12.65 15.37 -26.15
N LEU A 198 12.89 15.82 -24.92
CA LEU A 198 13.97 16.78 -24.62
C LEU A 198 15.37 16.21 -24.91
N LEU A 199 15.62 14.95 -24.59
CA LEU A 199 16.90 14.29 -24.89
C LEU A 199 17.13 14.16 -26.39
N ILE A 200 16.09 13.86 -27.18
CA ILE A 200 16.18 13.79 -28.65
C ILE A 200 16.44 15.16 -29.28
N GLN A 201 15.82 16.22 -28.75
CA GLN A 201 16.03 17.58 -29.27
C GLN A 201 17.41 18.14 -28.98
N ASN A 202 18.08 17.67 -27.94
CA ASN A 202 19.39 18.15 -27.48
C ASN A 202 20.58 17.24 -27.90
N SER A 203 20.33 16.17 -28.68
CA SER A 203 21.32 15.24 -29.19
C SER A 203 21.70 15.58 -30.62
#